data_1a5961270f475fa9f142f8037642fc52
#
_entry.id   1a5961270f475fa9f142f8037642fc52
#
_cell.length_a   1.000
_cell.length_b   1.000
_cell.length_c   1.000
_cell.angle_alpha   90.00
_cell.angle_beta   90.00
_cell.angle_gamma   90.00
#
_symmetry.space_group_name_H-M   'P 1'
#
loop_
_entity.id
_entity.type
_entity.pdbx_description
1 polymer ?
#
loop_
_entity_poly.entity_id
_entity_poly.type
_entity_poly.pdbx_seq_one_letter_code
_entity_poly.pdbx_strand_id
1 'polypeptide(L)'
;MLKKIHHLTIAGLYVLATVIPVATDSSSVAQETSPQPLFEYSAINHPVMGRKGMVASHNQLSSEIAAEILAKGGNAIDAGAALGFALAVTLPRAGNIGGGGFMLVHVAAENRTIAIDFRETAPAAANQDMYFDTDGNVELNETYRFSHKSSAVPGSVAGLAHIVEEYGTMTLAEVLEPAIRMARDGIEVTYDLAADLSRSQRLKSNPAALHKFYKPDGSNYEVGELWKQPDLAWTLSEIAEHGVDAFYKGSVAKKIVADMEAHNGLITMQDLANYQVLEREPVRGTFRGFDIAAMPAPSSGGTHVIQMLNILENFSLAEMGPESADALHIIAEAMKFSYADRSKYLGDPDFVEVPTEALISKDYARGLAAKISMNRALPSDEIAPGNLAIYESDETTHYSVVDAEGNMVGNTYTLMFSFGSGVVIEGTGILMNNNMGNFTLRSDIPDAFGLMGSENNLIRPNRRPVSSMSPVMVSRDGQPILMTGSPGGSKIISANMQMVLNVLEFGMNIADAAVAPRIHHQWKPDVMEIESGISPDTVTRLIDLGHSINFSQRSAGMGSLQTVMREDGMFFGFSDPRRPGAGAIGVD
;
A
#
# COMPACT_ATOMS: atom_id res chain seq x y z
N MET A 1 -63.05 -41.32 -57.11
CA MET A 1 -63.67 -42.34 -56.24
C MET A 1 -63.73 -41.66 -54.82
N LEU A 2 -64.90 -41.15 -54.48
CA LEU A 2 -65.94 -41.69 -53.59
C LEU A 2 -65.37 -42.21 -52.28
N LYS A 3 -65.72 -41.68 -51.08
CA LYS A 3 -66.96 -41.45 -50.34
C LYS A 3 -66.58 -40.85 -48.97
N LYS A 4 -67.27 -40.07 -48.39
CA LYS A 4 -68.54 -39.73 -47.68
C LYS A 4 -68.22 -39.22 -46.28
N ILE A 5 -68.53 -38.00 -46.01
CA ILE A 5 -69.49 -37.39 -45.09
C ILE A 5 -69.87 -38.21 -43.83
N HIS A 6 -69.68 -37.65 -42.64
CA HIS A 6 -70.70 -37.62 -41.58
C HIS A 6 -70.55 -36.41 -40.68
N HIS A 7 -71.62 -35.63 -40.59
CA HIS A 7 -71.83 -34.55 -39.59
C HIS A 7 -72.13 -35.17 -38.24
N LEU A 8 -71.62 -34.54 -37.18
CA LEU A 8 -72.24 -34.58 -35.86
C LEU A 8 -72.19 -33.24 -35.23
N THR A 9 -73.37 -32.67 -35.00
CA THR A 9 -73.64 -31.43 -34.24
C THR A 9 -73.63 -31.77 -32.78
N ILE A 10 -72.91 -31.04 -31.94
CA ILE A 10 -73.08 -31.02 -30.48
C ILE A 10 -73.10 -29.57 -29.95
N ALA A 11 -74.15 -29.35 -29.18
CA ALA A 11 -74.60 -28.07 -28.64
C ALA A 11 -73.60 -27.37 -27.74
N GLY A 12 -73.62 -26.04 -27.76
CA GLY A 12 -72.89 -25.20 -26.92
C GLY A 12 -73.37 -25.20 -25.46
N LEU A 13 -72.40 -25.12 -24.59
CA LEU A 13 -72.60 -24.73 -23.17
C LEU A 13 -71.76 -23.50 -22.92
N TYR A 14 -72.38 -22.35 -22.79
CA TYR A 14 -71.72 -21.12 -22.32
C TYR A 14 -71.51 -21.22 -20.81
N VAL A 15 -70.24 -21.30 -20.34
CA VAL A 15 -69.90 -21.09 -18.97
C VAL A 15 -69.43 -19.65 -18.82
N LEU A 16 -70.20 -18.83 -18.11
CA LEU A 16 -69.77 -17.49 -17.69
C LEU A 16 -68.69 -17.64 -16.63
N ALA A 17 -67.45 -17.37 -17.00
CA ALA A 17 -66.34 -17.24 -16.04
C ALA A 17 -66.31 -15.80 -15.50
N THR A 18 -66.73 -15.64 -14.24
CA THR A 18 -66.48 -14.41 -13.47
C THR A 18 -65.00 -14.28 -13.18
N VAL A 19 -64.35 -13.29 -13.78
CA VAL A 19 -62.94 -12.90 -13.46
C VAL A 19 -62.99 -12.13 -12.13
N ILE A 20 -62.50 -12.77 -11.09
CA ILE A 20 -62.14 -12.09 -9.84
C ILE A 20 -60.76 -11.48 -10.04
N PRO A 21 -60.55 -10.18 -9.87
CA PRO A 21 -59.19 -9.61 -9.89
C PRO A 21 -58.44 -10.11 -8.65
N VAL A 22 -57.44 -10.95 -8.83
CA VAL A 22 -56.43 -11.23 -7.80
C VAL A 22 -55.56 -10.00 -7.72
N ALA A 23 -55.69 -9.22 -6.68
CA ALA A 23 -54.71 -8.19 -6.33
C ALA A 23 -53.39 -8.91 -6.03
N THR A 24 -52.43 -8.80 -6.91
CA THR A 24 -51.04 -9.16 -6.62
C THR A 24 -50.47 -8.08 -5.77
N ASP A 25 -50.49 -8.30 -4.44
CA ASP A 25 -49.66 -7.58 -3.52
C ASP A 25 -48.21 -7.90 -3.89
N SER A 26 -47.59 -7.00 -4.64
CA SER A 26 -46.12 -7.00 -4.88
C SER A 26 -45.46 -6.38 -3.63
N SER A 27 -45.54 -7.07 -2.49
CA SER A 27 -44.56 -6.89 -1.44
C SER A 27 -43.24 -7.44 -2.01
N SER A 28 -42.38 -6.55 -2.45
CA SER A 28 -40.99 -6.86 -2.69
C SER A 28 -40.40 -7.28 -1.32
N VAL A 29 -40.38 -8.57 -1.08
CA VAL A 29 -39.52 -9.14 -0.04
C VAL A 29 -38.12 -8.75 -0.49
N ALA A 30 -37.54 -7.77 0.18
CA ALA A 30 -36.11 -7.54 0.10
C ALA A 30 -35.48 -8.89 0.41
N GLN A 31 -34.89 -9.50 -0.59
CA GLN A 31 -34.12 -10.71 -0.42
C GLN A 31 -32.95 -10.27 0.47
N GLU A 32 -33.01 -10.65 1.75
CA GLU A 32 -31.84 -10.59 2.61
C GLU A 32 -30.79 -11.40 1.88
N THR A 33 -29.85 -10.69 1.24
CA THR A 33 -28.66 -11.32 0.68
C THR A 33 -27.90 -11.86 1.88
N SER A 34 -28.02 -13.15 2.12
CA SER A 34 -27.10 -13.85 3.03
C SER A 34 -25.69 -13.42 2.62
N PRO A 35 -24.84 -13.03 3.56
CA PRO A 35 -23.47 -12.68 3.22
C PRO A 35 -22.89 -13.82 2.40
N GLN A 36 -22.36 -13.48 1.22
CA GLN A 36 -21.71 -14.46 0.35
C GLN A 36 -20.55 -15.07 1.15
N PRO A 37 -20.38 -16.37 1.17
CA PRO A 37 -19.24 -16.97 1.84
C PRO A 37 -17.95 -16.48 1.18
N LEU A 38 -16.98 -16.03 1.96
CA LEU A 38 -15.66 -15.61 1.50
C LEU A 38 -14.89 -16.72 0.77
N PHE A 39 -15.34 -17.92 0.89
CA PHE A 39 -14.73 -19.09 0.32
C PHE A 39 -15.75 -19.81 -0.57
N GLU A 40 -15.60 -19.65 -1.88
CA GLU A 40 -16.38 -20.41 -2.86
C GLU A 40 -15.53 -21.49 -3.51
N TYR A 41 -16.03 -22.71 -3.55
CA TYR A 41 -15.37 -23.83 -4.26
C TYR A 41 -15.28 -23.60 -5.78
N SER A 42 -16.01 -22.63 -6.32
CA SER A 42 -15.92 -22.18 -7.72
C SER A 42 -14.74 -21.26 -8.00
N ALA A 43 -14.13 -20.66 -6.97
CA ALA A 43 -12.96 -19.80 -7.10
C ALA A 43 -11.73 -20.58 -7.55
N ILE A 44 -10.88 -19.95 -8.38
CA ILE A 44 -9.62 -20.57 -8.85
C ILE A 44 -8.51 -20.35 -7.84
N ASN A 45 -8.47 -19.18 -7.19
CA ASN A 45 -7.47 -18.85 -6.19
C ASN A 45 -8.09 -18.92 -4.80
N HIS A 46 -7.37 -19.53 -3.88
CA HIS A 46 -7.82 -19.72 -2.52
C HIS A 46 -6.87 -19.05 -1.53
N PRO A 47 -7.39 -18.30 -0.54
CA PRO A 47 -6.56 -17.76 0.53
C PRO A 47 -6.04 -18.88 1.45
N VAL A 48 -4.91 -18.62 2.09
CA VAL A 48 -4.42 -19.43 3.20
C VAL A 48 -5.35 -19.25 4.40
N MET A 49 -5.59 -20.31 5.15
CA MET A 49 -6.45 -20.29 6.34
C MET A 49 -5.64 -20.47 7.62
N GLY A 50 -6.11 -19.88 8.72
CA GLY A 50 -5.60 -20.08 10.07
C GLY A 50 -6.74 -20.01 11.10
N ARG A 51 -6.50 -20.59 12.29
CA ARG A 51 -7.51 -20.62 13.37
C ARG A 51 -7.23 -19.64 14.48
N LYS A 52 -5.98 -19.23 14.67
CA LYS A 52 -5.53 -18.36 15.76
C LYS A 52 -4.84 -17.10 15.29
N GLY A 53 -4.71 -16.90 13.99
CA GLY A 53 -4.11 -15.70 13.43
C GLY A 53 -3.70 -15.87 11.99
N MET A 54 -3.27 -14.77 11.37
CA MET A 54 -2.86 -14.74 9.98
C MET A 54 -1.81 -13.66 9.75
N VAL A 55 -0.85 -13.98 8.91
CA VAL A 55 0.20 -13.06 8.45
C VAL A 55 0.23 -13.07 6.93
N ALA A 56 0.40 -11.91 6.31
CA ALA A 56 0.69 -11.78 4.88
C ALA A 56 1.77 -10.72 4.65
N SER A 57 2.86 -11.06 3.95
CA SER A 57 3.94 -10.12 3.64
C SER A 57 4.65 -10.43 2.32
N HIS A 58 5.52 -9.51 1.90
CA HIS A 58 6.34 -9.68 0.68
C HIS A 58 7.51 -10.66 0.84
N ASN A 59 7.68 -11.26 2.00
CA ASN A 59 8.78 -12.21 2.22
C ASN A 59 8.34 -13.35 3.13
N GLN A 60 8.42 -14.56 2.62
CA GLN A 60 8.01 -15.79 3.31
C GLN A 60 8.72 -15.96 4.66
N LEU A 61 10.05 -15.77 4.72
CA LEU A 61 10.81 -15.94 5.97
C LEU A 61 10.36 -14.92 7.04
N SER A 62 10.07 -13.68 6.63
CA SER A 62 9.56 -12.68 7.58
C SER A 62 8.14 -12.98 8.03
N SER A 63 7.29 -13.57 7.16
CA SER A 63 5.97 -14.06 7.57
C SER A 63 6.08 -15.21 8.59
N GLU A 64 7.06 -16.11 8.42
CA GLU A 64 7.34 -17.18 9.38
C GLU A 64 7.75 -16.64 10.75
N ILE A 65 8.56 -15.58 10.81
CA ILE A 65 8.92 -14.91 12.06
C ILE A 65 7.68 -14.33 12.76
N ALA A 66 6.81 -13.64 12.04
CA ALA A 66 5.59 -13.10 12.64
C ALA A 66 4.66 -14.21 13.16
N ALA A 67 4.52 -15.30 12.41
CA ALA A 67 3.77 -16.47 12.86
C ALA A 67 4.42 -17.13 14.08
N GLU A 68 5.76 -17.17 14.17
CA GLU A 68 6.50 -17.64 15.36
C GLU A 68 6.19 -16.78 16.59
N ILE A 69 6.14 -15.45 16.46
CA ILE A 69 5.78 -14.53 17.55
C ILE A 69 4.34 -14.78 18.01
N LEU A 70 3.38 -14.88 17.09
CA LEU A 70 1.99 -15.22 17.43
C LEU A 70 1.90 -16.57 18.16
N ALA A 71 2.60 -17.58 17.68
CA ALA A 71 2.62 -18.91 18.30
C ALA A 71 3.25 -18.92 19.71
N LYS A 72 4.17 -18.00 20.01
CA LYS A 72 4.77 -17.81 21.34
C LYS A 72 3.87 -17.02 22.31
N GLY A 73 2.72 -16.53 21.86
CA GLY A 73 1.77 -15.78 22.67
C GLY A 73 1.92 -14.26 22.59
N GLY A 74 2.76 -13.74 21.69
CA GLY A 74 2.75 -12.32 21.31
C GLY A 74 1.47 -11.98 20.54
N ASN A 75 1.02 -10.74 20.63
CA ASN A 75 -0.15 -10.26 19.89
C ASN A 75 0.22 -9.85 18.44
N ALA A 76 -0.78 -9.44 17.65
CA ALA A 76 -0.55 -9.00 16.26
C ALA A 76 0.40 -7.81 16.16
N ILE A 77 0.51 -7.01 17.20
CA ILE A 77 1.35 -5.81 17.25
C ILE A 77 2.83 -6.21 17.44
N ASP A 78 3.11 -7.14 18.37
CA ASP A 78 4.44 -7.74 18.54
C ASP A 78 4.90 -8.43 17.25
N ALA A 79 4.00 -9.23 16.64
CA ALA A 79 4.26 -9.93 15.40
C ALA A 79 4.50 -8.97 14.23
N GLY A 80 3.74 -7.88 14.15
CA GLY A 80 3.92 -6.82 13.15
C GLY A 80 5.26 -6.11 13.28
N ALA A 81 5.68 -5.78 14.50
CA ALA A 81 6.99 -5.17 14.74
C ALA A 81 8.14 -6.12 14.39
N ALA A 82 8.07 -7.39 14.84
CA ALA A 82 9.07 -8.41 14.51
C ALA A 82 9.20 -8.62 13.00
N LEU A 83 8.07 -8.64 12.28
CA LEU A 83 8.04 -8.74 10.82
C LEU A 83 8.72 -7.53 10.17
N GLY A 84 8.46 -6.31 10.67
CA GLY A 84 9.10 -5.09 10.17
C GLY A 84 10.62 -5.13 10.32
N PHE A 85 11.16 -5.56 11.48
CA PHE A 85 12.60 -5.76 11.67
C PHE A 85 13.15 -6.91 10.83
N ALA A 86 12.42 -8.01 10.68
CA ALA A 86 12.82 -9.15 9.86
C ALA A 86 12.94 -8.78 8.37
N LEU A 87 12.03 -7.95 7.85
CA LEU A 87 12.09 -7.46 6.47
C LEU A 87 13.31 -6.59 6.19
N ALA A 88 13.87 -5.90 7.18
CA ALA A 88 15.14 -5.17 7.02
C ALA A 88 16.32 -6.11 6.75
N VAL A 89 16.22 -7.38 7.17
CA VAL A 89 17.20 -8.44 6.91
C VAL A 89 16.93 -9.16 5.59
N THR A 90 15.67 -9.53 5.34
CA THR A 90 15.28 -10.47 4.28
C THR A 90 14.90 -9.80 2.97
N LEU A 91 14.46 -8.52 3.01
CA LEU A 91 13.97 -7.76 1.85
C LEU A 91 14.62 -6.35 1.81
N PRO A 92 15.96 -6.23 1.79
CA PRO A 92 16.66 -4.96 2.00
C PRO A 92 16.39 -3.89 0.94
N ARG A 93 15.80 -4.25 -0.20
CA ARG A 93 15.40 -3.27 -1.23
C ARG A 93 14.25 -2.36 -0.78
N ALA A 94 13.47 -2.77 0.23
CA ALA A 94 12.28 -2.05 0.69
C ALA A 94 12.05 -2.15 2.21
N GLY A 95 12.23 -3.34 2.82
CA GLY A 95 12.26 -3.53 4.27
C GLY A 95 13.47 -2.83 4.87
N ASN A 96 13.31 -2.11 5.99
CA ASN A 96 14.35 -1.18 6.42
C ASN A 96 14.28 -0.79 7.89
N ILE A 97 15.40 -0.28 8.39
CA ILE A 97 15.50 0.50 9.64
C ILE A 97 16.03 1.93 9.39
N GLY A 98 16.39 2.25 8.14
CA GLY A 98 16.89 3.57 7.74
C GLY A 98 15.89 4.40 6.93
N GLY A 99 14.61 4.03 6.94
CA GLY A 99 13.50 4.72 6.28
C GLY A 99 12.38 5.08 7.23
N GLY A 100 11.15 5.06 6.73
CA GLY A 100 9.95 5.35 7.52
C GLY A 100 8.67 4.92 6.82
N GLY A 101 7.53 5.20 7.43
CA GLY A 101 6.27 4.73 6.91
C GLY A 101 5.05 5.10 7.73
N PHE A 102 4.00 4.32 7.51
CA PHE A 102 2.70 4.48 8.15
C PHE A 102 2.10 3.13 8.52
N MET A 103 1.43 3.09 9.66
CA MET A 103 0.80 1.87 10.14
C MET A 103 -0.60 2.17 10.65
N LEU A 104 -1.54 1.27 10.40
CA LEU A 104 -2.80 1.18 11.14
C LEU A 104 -2.66 0.06 12.17
N VAL A 105 -2.98 0.38 13.42
CA VAL A 105 -3.04 -0.56 14.53
C VAL A 105 -4.47 -0.56 15.06
N HIS A 106 -5.12 -1.72 15.06
CA HIS A 106 -6.39 -1.93 15.75
C HIS A 106 -6.13 -2.71 17.03
N VAL A 107 -6.52 -2.12 18.15
CA VAL A 107 -6.46 -2.72 19.49
C VAL A 107 -7.86 -3.25 19.82
N ALA A 108 -8.03 -4.55 19.73
CA ALA A 108 -9.34 -5.21 19.86
C ALA A 108 -9.98 -4.99 21.22
N ALA A 109 -9.20 -5.03 22.31
CA ALA A 109 -9.69 -4.81 23.67
C ALA A 109 -10.33 -3.42 23.89
N GLU A 110 -9.87 -2.40 23.12
CA GLU A 110 -10.37 -1.04 23.17
C GLU A 110 -11.35 -0.74 22.04
N ASN A 111 -11.49 -1.64 21.09
CA ASN A 111 -12.17 -1.42 19.80
C ASN A 111 -11.71 -0.11 19.14
N ARG A 112 -10.43 0.17 19.19
CA ARG A 112 -9.82 1.43 18.73
C ARG A 112 -8.80 1.17 17.63
N THR A 113 -8.89 1.97 16.56
CA THR A 113 -7.91 1.97 15.48
C THR A 113 -7.16 3.28 15.50
N ILE A 114 -5.83 3.19 15.45
CA ILE A 114 -4.88 4.29 15.54
C ILE A 114 -4.04 4.29 14.26
N ALA A 115 -3.75 5.47 13.74
CA ALA A 115 -2.81 5.66 12.64
C ALA A 115 -1.46 6.10 13.21
N ILE A 116 -0.44 5.27 13.05
CA ILE A 116 0.93 5.54 13.50
C ILE A 116 1.71 6.15 12.35
N ASP A 117 2.11 7.42 12.51
CA ASP A 117 2.91 8.17 11.56
C ASP A 117 4.37 8.18 12.01
N PHE A 118 5.17 7.31 11.40
CA PHE A 118 6.63 7.28 11.54
C PHE A 118 7.32 7.64 10.23
N ARG A 119 6.67 8.51 9.44
CA ARG A 119 7.24 9.09 8.23
C ARG A 119 8.53 9.84 8.55
N GLU A 120 9.49 9.78 7.66
CA GLU A 120 10.74 10.51 7.78
C GLU A 120 10.49 12.02 7.83
N THR A 121 11.39 12.75 8.49
CA THR A 121 11.37 14.22 8.53
C THR A 121 12.57 14.81 7.78
N ALA A 122 12.37 15.94 7.11
CA ALA A 122 13.49 16.68 6.54
C ALA A 122 14.46 17.14 7.66
N PRO A 123 15.78 16.99 7.50
CA PRO A 123 16.75 17.52 8.44
C PRO A 123 16.58 19.03 8.67
N ALA A 124 16.96 19.53 9.83
CA ALA A 124 16.85 20.95 10.17
C ALA A 124 17.63 21.89 9.22
N ALA A 125 18.67 21.38 8.57
CA ALA A 125 19.45 22.11 7.57
C ALA A 125 18.83 22.10 6.16
N ALA A 126 17.74 21.32 5.94
CA ALA A 126 17.11 21.23 4.63
C ALA A 126 16.43 22.56 4.25
N ASN A 127 16.55 22.93 2.98
CA ASN A 127 15.92 24.12 2.41
C ASN A 127 15.50 23.87 0.97
N GLN A 128 14.65 24.76 0.44
CA GLN A 128 14.03 24.62 -0.88
C GLN A 128 15.04 24.59 -2.04
N ASP A 129 16.17 25.30 -1.87
CA ASP A 129 17.15 25.49 -2.95
C ASP A 129 18.30 24.47 -2.91
N MET A 130 18.32 23.56 -1.95
CA MET A 130 19.45 22.68 -1.67
C MET A 130 19.87 21.72 -2.81
N TYR A 131 19.02 21.55 -3.79
CA TYR A 131 19.24 20.68 -4.96
C TYR A 131 19.38 21.44 -6.27
N PHE A 132 19.35 22.79 -6.25
CA PHE A 132 19.54 23.60 -7.44
C PHE A 132 21.01 24.05 -7.56
N ASP A 133 21.52 24.03 -8.79
CA ASP A 133 22.79 24.65 -9.12
C ASP A 133 22.63 26.18 -9.25
N THR A 134 23.75 26.91 -9.52
CA THR A 134 23.75 28.38 -9.69
C THR A 134 22.93 28.85 -10.87
N ASP A 135 22.61 27.98 -11.83
CA ASP A 135 21.82 28.28 -13.02
C ASP A 135 20.34 27.89 -12.82
N GLY A 136 19.99 27.35 -11.64
CA GLY A 136 18.62 26.93 -11.30
C GLY A 136 18.21 25.58 -11.86
N ASN A 137 19.17 24.74 -12.29
CA ASN A 137 18.91 23.37 -12.71
C ASN A 137 19.02 22.42 -11.52
N VAL A 138 18.28 21.31 -11.59
CA VAL A 138 18.33 20.24 -10.59
C VAL A 138 19.20 19.10 -11.06
N GLU A 139 20.16 18.71 -10.25
CA GLU A 139 20.95 17.49 -10.46
C GLU A 139 20.18 16.27 -9.94
N LEU A 140 19.26 15.76 -10.78
CA LEU A 140 18.26 14.79 -10.38
C LEU A 140 18.83 13.43 -9.95
N ASN A 141 19.97 12.99 -10.47
CA ASN A 141 20.38 11.61 -10.28
C ASN A 141 21.37 11.42 -9.15
N GLU A 142 22.44 12.20 -9.06
CA GLU A 142 23.50 11.93 -8.08
C GLU A 142 23.22 12.59 -6.73
N THR A 143 22.90 13.89 -6.71
CA THR A 143 22.72 14.61 -5.45
C THR A 143 21.32 14.45 -4.88
N TYR A 144 20.28 14.57 -5.71
CA TYR A 144 18.89 14.55 -5.26
C TYR A 144 18.38 13.15 -4.92
N ARG A 145 18.79 12.12 -5.65
CA ARG A 145 18.23 10.76 -5.48
C ARG A 145 19.15 9.78 -4.79
N PHE A 146 20.48 9.86 -5.03
CA PHE A 146 21.41 8.80 -4.68
C PHE A 146 22.65 9.31 -3.92
N SER A 147 22.43 10.11 -2.90
CA SER A 147 23.49 10.65 -2.03
C SER A 147 23.06 10.66 -0.57
N HIS A 148 23.98 10.99 0.35
CA HIS A 148 23.67 11.24 1.75
C HIS A 148 22.70 12.42 1.93
N LYS A 149 22.72 13.42 1.03
CA LYS A 149 21.78 14.55 1.02
C LYS A 149 20.34 14.16 0.68
N SER A 150 20.15 13.03 0.00
CA SER A 150 18.81 12.54 -0.34
C SER A 150 18.09 11.87 0.83
N SER A 151 18.80 11.62 1.93
CA SER A 151 18.27 10.93 3.10
C SER A 151 17.54 11.90 4.03
N ALA A 152 16.30 11.57 4.37
CA ALA A 152 15.54 12.19 5.45
C ALA A 152 15.79 11.45 6.78
N VAL A 153 15.50 12.06 7.90
CA VAL A 153 15.69 11.50 9.25
C VAL A 153 14.80 10.24 9.40
N PRO A 154 15.37 9.07 9.65
CA PRO A 154 14.62 7.81 9.63
C PRO A 154 13.68 7.66 10.82
N GLY A 155 12.51 7.05 10.58
CA GLY A 155 11.47 6.81 11.58
C GLY A 155 11.17 5.34 11.86
N SER A 156 11.63 4.40 11.02
CA SER A 156 11.23 2.99 11.12
C SER A 156 11.50 2.35 12.48
N VAL A 157 12.68 2.59 13.08
CA VAL A 157 13.02 2.04 14.41
C VAL A 157 12.09 2.60 15.48
N ALA A 158 11.86 3.91 15.47
CA ALA A 158 10.97 4.55 16.44
C ALA A 158 9.53 4.03 16.30
N GLY A 159 9.01 3.92 15.05
CA GLY A 159 7.64 3.46 14.82
C GLY A 159 7.41 2.01 15.23
N LEU A 160 8.34 1.11 14.89
CA LEU A 160 8.24 -0.30 15.26
C LEU A 160 8.39 -0.51 16.77
N ALA A 161 9.29 0.21 17.42
CA ALA A 161 9.45 0.12 18.88
C ALA A 161 8.26 0.74 19.62
N HIS A 162 7.74 1.90 19.16
CA HIS A 162 6.60 2.59 19.77
C HIS A 162 5.38 1.66 19.88
N ILE A 163 5.03 0.93 18.82
CA ILE A 163 3.87 0.05 18.88
C ILE A 163 4.07 -1.13 19.84
N VAL A 164 5.30 -1.63 20.02
CA VAL A 164 5.61 -2.67 21.00
C VAL A 164 5.49 -2.12 22.42
N GLU A 165 6.03 -0.93 22.67
CA GLU A 165 6.02 -0.29 23.99
C GLU A 165 4.61 0.08 24.45
N GLU A 166 3.76 0.60 23.54
CA GLU A 166 2.41 1.08 23.88
C GLU A 166 1.32 0.00 23.80
N TYR A 167 1.42 -0.94 22.86
CA TYR A 167 0.34 -1.88 22.52
C TYR A 167 0.77 -3.35 22.47
N GLY A 168 2.06 -3.63 22.56
CA GLY A 168 2.62 -4.98 22.57
C GLY A 168 2.45 -5.69 23.91
N THR A 169 2.72 -6.98 23.93
CA THR A 169 2.73 -7.84 25.12
C THR A 169 4.12 -8.42 25.40
N MET A 170 5.03 -8.26 24.44
CA MET A 170 6.43 -8.71 24.50
C MET A 170 7.38 -7.52 24.71
N THR A 171 8.60 -7.79 25.14
CA THR A 171 9.66 -6.80 25.17
C THR A 171 10.23 -6.52 23.78
N LEU A 172 10.77 -5.33 23.55
CA LEU A 172 11.44 -4.99 22.29
C LEU A 172 12.59 -5.96 21.96
N ALA A 173 13.31 -6.45 22.98
CA ALA A 173 14.38 -7.42 22.81
C ALA A 173 13.87 -8.76 22.30
N GLU A 174 12.74 -9.26 22.83
CA GLU A 174 12.11 -10.50 22.35
C GLU A 174 11.62 -10.37 20.92
N VAL A 175 11.06 -9.23 20.56
CA VAL A 175 10.57 -8.92 19.20
C VAL A 175 11.72 -8.82 18.20
N LEU A 176 12.88 -8.30 18.61
CA LEU A 176 14.07 -8.13 17.75
C LEU A 176 14.90 -9.42 17.60
N GLU A 177 14.82 -10.35 18.56
CA GLU A 177 15.67 -11.56 18.59
C GLU A 177 15.69 -12.34 17.27
N PRO A 178 14.53 -12.63 16.62
CA PRO A 178 14.54 -13.38 15.36
C PRO A 178 15.28 -12.64 14.22
N ALA A 179 15.13 -11.34 14.12
CA ALA A 179 15.83 -10.53 13.12
C ALA A 179 17.34 -10.48 13.37
N ILE A 180 17.75 -10.36 14.65
CA ILE A 180 19.17 -10.44 15.06
C ILE A 180 19.75 -11.78 14.68
N ARG A 181 19.06 -12.88 15.00
CA ARG A 181 19.47 -14.25 14.66
C ARG A 181 19.66 -14.42 13.15
N MET A 182 18.68 -14.02 12.34
CA MET A 182 18.77 -14.09 10.87
C MET A 182 19.94 -13.26 10.31
N ALA A 183 20.15 -12.04 10.80
CA ALA A 183 21.25 -11.20 10.35
C ALA A 183 22.62 -11.77 10.73
N ARG A 184 22.77 -12.30 11.94
CA ARG A 184 24.01 -12.87 12.47
C ARG A 184 24.35 -14.22 11.83
N ASP A 185 23.39 -15.15 11.81
CA ASP A 185 23.61 -16.52 11.39
C ASP A 185 23.53 -16.68 9.87
N GLY A 186 22.82 -15.75 9.22
CA GLY A 186 22.63 -15.67 7.78
C GLY A 186 21.30 -16.23 7.31
N ILE A 187 20.90 -15.83 6.12
CA ILE A 187 19.74 -16.34 5.38
C ILE A 187 20.20 -16.90 4.03
N GLU A 188 19.46 -17.85 3.50
CA GLU A 188 19.68 -18.28 2.13
C GLU A 188 19.25 -17.20 1.15
N VAL A 189 20.09 -16.92 0.16
CA VAL A 189 19.78 -15.97 -0.91
C VAL A 189 18.70 -16.56 -1.80
N THR A 190 17.55 -15.89 -1.85
CA THR A 190 16.44 -16.28 -2.70
C THR A 190 16.63 -15.77 -4.14
N TYR A 191 15.84 -16.31 -5.08
CA TYR A 191 15.91 -15.91 -6.50
C TYR A 191 15.66 -14.41 -6.70
N ASP A 192 14.67 -13.84 -6.02
CA ASP A 192 14.33 -12.42 -6.09
C ASP A 192 15.43 -11.54 -5.49
N LEU A 193 16.00 -11.92 -4.32
CA LEU A 193 17.12 -11.19 -3.72
C LEU A 193 18.37 -11.20 -4.63
N ALA A 194 18.74 -12.35 -5.20
CA ALA A 194 19.85 -12.45 -6.14
C ALA A 194 19.63 -11.57 -7.39
N ALA A 195 18.40 -11.60 -7.93
CA ALA A 195 18.01 -10.78 -9.08
C ALA A 195 18.06 -9.28 -8.76
N ASP A 196 17.57 -8.87 -7.60
CA ASP A 196 17.56 -7.47 -7.16
C ASP A 196 18.99 -6.94 -6.95
N LEU A 197 19.86 -7.69 -6.28
CA LEU A 197 21.26 -7.33 -6.09
C LEU A 197 22.02 -7.23 -7.42
N SER A 198 21.78 -8.16 -8.35
CA SER A 198 22.44 -8.17 -9.67
C SER A 198 22.10 -6.94 -10.52
N ARG A 199 20.88 -6.39 -10.36
CA ARG A 199 20.42 -5.18 -11.08
C ARG A 199 20.88 -3.87 -10.43
N SER A 200 21.26 -3.90 -9.15
CA SER A 200 21.51 -2.69 -8.36
C SER A 200 22.97 -2.25 -8.39
N GLN A 201 23.48 -1.95 -9.58
CA GLN A 201 24.90 -1.59 -9.78
C GLN A 201 25.35 -0.37 -8.96
N ARG A 202 24.43 0.55 -8.62
CA ARG A 202 24.77 1.72 -7.79
C ARG A 202 25.22 1.37 -6.37
N LEU A 203 24.80 0.21 -5.82
CA LEU A 203 25.27 -0.25 -4.51
C LEU A 203 26.80 -0.46 -4.51
N LYS A 204 27.40 -0.73 -5.64
CA LYS A 204 28.84 -0.94 -5.76
C LYS A 204 29.65 0.35 -5.67
N SER A 205 29.03 1.51 -5.79
CA SER A 205 29.70 2.81 -5.65
C SER A 205 29.89 3.24 -4.18
N ASN A 206 29.12 2.68 -3.25
CA ASN A 206 29.29 2.93 -1.82
C ASN A 206 30.07 1.76 -1.19
N PRO A 207 31.25 2.00 -0.55
CA PRO A 207 32.09 0.93 -0.02
C PRO A 207 31.39 0.05 1.04
N ALA A 208 30.59 0.64 1.91
CA ALA A 208 29.85 -0.10 2.95
C ALA A 208 28.71 -0.92 2.33
N ALA A 209 28.04 -0.42 1.27
CA ALA A 209 27.05 -1.19 0.53
C ALA A 209 27.68 -2.35 -0.26
N LEU A 210 28.85 -2.11 -0.86
CA LEU A 210 29.62 -3.18 -1.51
C LEU A 210 29.98 -4.28 -0.50
N HIS A 211 30.46 -3.91 0.69
CA HIS A 211 30.79 -4.86 1.75
C HIS A 211 29.56 -5.66 2.23
N LYS A 212 28.40 -4.99 2.35
CA LYS A 212 27.16 -5.62 2.83
C LYS A 212 26.53 -6.55 1.81
N PHE A 213 26.44 -6.15 0.55
CA PHE A 213 25.57 -6.79 -0.45
C PHE A 213 26.31 -7.69 -1.44
N TYR A 214 27.64 -7.68 -1.45
CA TYR A 214 28.43 -8.45 -2.39
C TYR A 214 29.50 -9.27 -1.66
N LYS A 215 30.03 -10.29 -2.35
CA LYS A 215 31.16 -11.08 -1.83
C LYS A 215 32.43 -10.24 -1.74
N PRO A 216 33.45 -10.66 -0.97
CA PRO A 216 34.70 -9.91 -0.82
C PRO A 216 35.44 -9.60 -2.13
N ASP A 217 35.22 -10.41 -3.17
CA ASP A 217 35.76 -10.20 -4.52
C ASP A 217 34.88 -9.29 -5.39
N GLY A 218 33.77 -8.75 -4.86
CA GLY A 218 32.82 -7.90 -5.56
C GLY A 218 31.82 -8.65 -6.45
N SER A 219 31.84 -9.98 -6.45
CA SER A 219 30.84 -10.79 -7.17
C SER A 219 29.50 -10.84 -6.43
N ASN A 220 28.44 -11.15 -7.17
CA ASN A 220 27.09 -11.31 -6.59
C ASN A 220 26.99 -12.60 -5.78
N TYR A 221 26.11 -12.61 -4.78
CA TYR A 221 25.64 -13.85 -4.19
C TYR A 221 24.74 -14.60 -5.18
N GLU A 222 24.83 -15.92 -5.19
CA GLU A 222 24.00 -16.80 -5.98
C GLU A 222 22.85 -17.37 -5.13
N VAL A 223 21.78 -17.84 -5.78
CA VAL A 223 20.64 -18.47 -5.12
C VAL A 223 21.10 -19.68 -4.31
N GLY A 224 20.65 -19.77 -3.07
CA GLY A 224 21.00 -20.84 -2.11
C GLY A 224 22.30 -20.59 -1.34
N GLU A 225 23.08 -19.54 -1.65
CA GLU A 225 24.24 -19.17 -0.84
C GLU A 225 23.79 -18.52 0.47
N LEU A 226 24.57 -18.73 1.53
CA LEU A 226 24.33 -18.14 2.84
C LEU A 226 24.84 -16.68 2.87
N TRP A 227 23.95 -15.74 3.11
CA TRP A 227 24.27 -14.31 3.25
C TRP A 227 24.14 -13.86 4.70
N LYS A 228 25.23 -13.37 5.29
CA LYS A 228 25.31 -12.84 6.64
C LYS A 228 25.42 -11.33 6.64
N GLN A 229 24.83 -10.69 7.64
CA GLN A 229 24.81 -9.23 7.80
C GLN A 229 25.30 -8.84 9.21
N PRO A 230 26.58 -9.04 9.54
CA PRO A 230 27.09 -8.85 10.92
C PRO A 230 26.92 -7.41 11.44
N ASP A 231 27.11 -6.41 10.59
CA ASP A 231 26.92 -5.00 10.99
C ASP A 231 25.45 -4.70 11.32
N LEU A 232 24.51 -5.26 10.54
CA LEU A 232 23.08 -5.11 10.83
C LEU A 232 22.71 -5.86 12.12
N ALA A 233 23.27 -7.06 12.34
CA ALA A 233 23.08 -7.81 13.57
C ALA A 233 23.57 -7.02 14.79
N TRP A 234 24.73 -6.34 14.69
CA TRP A 234 25.21 -5.44 15.73
C TRP A 234 24.22 -4.30 15.99
N THR A 235 23.75 -3.59 14.96
CA THR A 235 22.80 -2.50 15.11
C THR A 235 21.50 -2.94 15.79
N LEU A 236 20.92 -4.08 15.36
CA LEU A 236 19.70 -4.61 15.96
C LEU A 236 19.94 -5.04 17.42
N SER A 237 21.13 -5.58 17.75
CA SER A 237 21.49 -5.94 19.13
C SER A 237 21.65 -4.71 20.01
N GLU A 238 22.26 -3.62 19.54
CA GLU A 238 22.33 -2.35 20.27
C GLU A 238 20.93 -1.81 20.60
N ILE A 239 19.99 -1.90 19.64
CA ILE A 239 18.60 -1.47 19.87
C ILE A 239 17.91 -2.42 20.88
N ALA A 240 18.13 -3.73 20.80
CA ALA A 240 17.54 -4.69 21.73
C ALA A 240 18.04 -4.51 23.16
N GLU A 241 19.32 -4.16 23.34
CA GLU A 241 19.96 -4.01 24.66
C GLU A 241 19.72 -2.63 25.30
N HIS A 242 19.71 -1.57 24.47
CA HIS A 242 19.69 -0.17 24.95
C HIS A 242 18.44 0.61 24.53
N GLY A 243 17.46 -0.04 23.91
CA GLY A 243 16.24 0.58 23.41
C GLY A 243 16.47 1.51 22.22
N VAL A 244 15.44 2.27 21.87
CA VAL A 244 15.47 3.22 20.72
C VAL A 244 16.54 4.30 20.87
N ASP A 245 16.96 4.63 22.08
CA ASP A 245 18.01 5.62 22.33
C ASP A 245 19.36 5.20 21.75
N ALA A 246 19.65 3.90 21.59
CA ALA A 246 20.82 3.44 20.86
C ALA A 246 20.87 4.00 19.42
N PHE A 247 19.71 4.01 18.74
CA PHE A 247 19.58 4.46 17.36
C PHE A 247 19.52 5.99 17.23
N TYR A 248 18.84 6.68 18.15
CA TYR A 248 18.58 8.13 18.02
C TYR A 248 19.53 9.02 18.82
N LYS A 249 20.22 8.50 19.85
CA LYS A 249 21.11 9.29 20.75
C LYS A 249 22.43 8.59 21.06
N GLY A 250 22.49 7.26 20.89
CA GLY A 250 23.58 6.41 21.35
C GLY A 250 24.64 6.09 20.30
N SER A 251 25.10 4.83 20.35
CA SER A 251 26.19 4.30 19.53
C SER A 251 25.89 4.32 18.05
N VAL A 252 24.67 3.97 17.66
CA VAL A 252 24.21 3.93 16.26
C VAL A 252 24.09 5.35 15.71
N ALA A 253 23.46 6.29 16.46
CA ALA A 253 23.35 7.70 16.06
C ALA A 253 24.72 8.32 15.75
N LYS A 254 25.73 8.05 16.59
CA LYS A 254 27.09 8.57 16.39
C LYS A 254 27.70 8.09 15.07
N LYS A 255 27.48 6.83 14.68
CA LYS A 255 27.95 6.29 13.40
C LYS A 255 27.20 6.91 12.21
N ILE A 256 25.87 7.07 12.31
CA ILE A 256 25.07 7.73 11.28
C ILE A 256 25.60 9.15 11.04
N VAL A 257 25.76 9.93 12.08
CA VAL A 257 26.19 11.33 11.97
C VAL A 257 27.62 11.45 11.46
N ALA A 258 28.54 10.61 11.93
CA ALA A 258 29.92 10.60 11.43
C ALA A 258 30.00 10.32 9.91
N ASP A 259 29.20 9.38 9.42
CA ASP A 259 29.14 9.07 7.99
C ASP A 259 28.47 10.20 7.18
N MET A 260 27.40 10.81 7.71
CA MET A 260 26.77 12.00 7.12
C MET A 260 27.73 13.17 7.01
N GLU A 261 28.50 13.47 8.07
CA GLU A 261 29.53 14.55 8.07
C GLU A 261 30.64 14.28 7.04
N ALA A 262 31.11 13.03 6.96
CA ALA A 262 32.16 12.64 6.02
C ALA A 262 31.75 12.79 4.55
N HIS A 263 30.44 12.72 4.23
CA HIS A 263 29.92 12.68 2.87
C HIS A 263 28.94 13.82 2.55
N ASN A 264 28.98 14.94 3.31
CA ASN A 264 28.11 16.09 3.12
C ASN A 264 26.60 15.78 3.22
N GLY A 265 26.21 14.80 4.02
CA GLY A 265 24.83 14.57 4.42
C GLY A 265 24.32 15.66 5.36
N LEU A 266 23.02 15.68 5.64
CA LEU A 266 22.40 16.75 6.42
C LEU A 266 21.96 16.32 7.83
N ILE A 267 21.84 15.02 8.08
CA ILE A 267 21.32 14.49 9.34
C ILE A 267 22.36 14.70 10.45
N THR A 268 21.94 15.37 11.52
CA THR A 268 22.76 15.66 12.71
C THR A 268 22.30 14.85 13.92
N MET A 269 23.11 14.85 15.00
CA MET A 269 22.70 14.27 16.29
C MET A 269 21.40 14.88 16.82
N GLN A 270 21.20 16.18 16.59
CA GLN A 270 20.00 16.88 17.04
C GLN A 270 18.76 16.48 16.23
N ASP A 271 18.90 16.26 14.91
CA ASP A 271 17.82 15.77 14.06
C ASP A 271 17.34 14.39 14.51
N LEU A 272 18.28 13.48 14.78
CA LEU A 272 17.97 12.16 15.30
C LEU A 272 17.30 12.24 16.68
N ALA A 273 17.89 12.98 17.63
CA ALA A 273 17.38 13.09 18.99
C ALA A 273 15.99 13.74 19.09
N ASN A 274 15.64 14.60 18.12
CA ASN A 274 14.34 15.29 18.05
C ASN A 274 13.26 14.48 17.31
N TYR A 275 13.62 13.36 16.67
CA TYR A 275 12.65 12.60 15.93
C TYR A 275 11.55 12.04 16.85
N GLN A 276 10.28 12.13 16.41
CA GLN A 276 9.12 11.65 17.15
C GLN A 276 8.16 10.89 16.22
N VAL A 277 7.62 9.80 16.72
CA VAL A 277 6.45 9.12 16.14
C VAL A 277 5.21 9.94 16.51
N LEU A 278 4.24 10.00 15.61
CA LEU A 278 2.96 10.67 15.88
C LEU A 278 1.81 9.65 15.78
N GLU A 279 0.95 9.67 16.77
CA GLU A 279 -0.35 9.01 16.68
C GLU A 279 -1.37 9.98 16.09
N ARG A 280 -2.09 9.52 15.08
CA ARG A 280 -3.10 10.31 14.39
C ARG A 280 -4.43 9.55 14.38
N GLU A 281 -5.53 10.28 14.30
CA GLU A 281 -6.83 9.66 14.00
C GLU A 281 -6.85 9.18 12.54
N PRO A 282 -7.26 7.94 12.25
CA PRO A 282 -7.43 7.47 10.88
C PRO A 282 -8.44 8.33 10.13
N VAL A 283 -8.23 8.56 8.83
CA VAL A 283 -9.31 9.05 7.98
C VAL A 283 -10.37 7.95 7.82
N ARG A 284 -11.64 8.34 7.98
CA ARG A 284 -12.77 7.39 7.99
C ARG A 284 -13.78 7.72 6.90
N GLY A 285 -14.36 6.70 6.32
CA GLY A 285 -15.45 6.79 5.35
C GLY A 285 -16.29 5.53 5.36
N THR A 286 -17.28 5.48 4.48
CA THR A 286 -18.13 4.30 4.32
C THR A 286 -18.22 3.92 2.85
N PHE A 287 -18.39 2.62 2.55
CA PHE A 287 -18.67 2.13 1.21
C PHE A 287 -19.58 0.91 1.29
N ARG A 288 -20.73 0.96 0.62
CA ARG A 288 -21.73 -0.14 0.59
C ARG A 288 -22.11 -0.66 1.98
N GLY A 289 -22.17 0.20 2.99
CA GLY A 289 -22.51 -0.17 4.35
C GLY A 289 -21.36 -0.67 5.22
N PHE A 290 -20.15 -0.75 4.69
CA PHE A 290 -18.94 -1.05 5.45
C PHE A 290 -18.23 0.23 5.87
N ASP A 291 -17.60 0.21 7.05
CA ASP A 291 -16.71 1.28 7.50
C ASP A 291 -15.30 1.08 6.95
N ILE A 292 -14.71 2.15 6.46
CA ILE A 292 -13.35 2.17 5.94
C ILE A 292 -12.50 3.08 6.83
N ALA A 293 -11.39 2.56 7.34
CA ALA A 293 -10.37 3.36 8.02
C ALA A 293 -9.05 3.26 7.24
N ALA A 294 -8.39 4.40 7.05
CA ALA A 294 -7.16 4.46 6.27
C ALA A 294 -6.21 5.53 6.81
N MET A 295 -4.98 5.58 6.31
CA MET A 295 -3.96 6.51 6.78
C MET A 295 -4.31 7.96 6.42
N PRO A 296 -4.29 8.91 7.39
CA PRO A 296 -4.50 10.32 7.14
C PRO A 296 -3.24 10.99 6.53
N ALA A 297 -3.34 12.28 6.17
CA ALA A 297 -2.19 13.08 5.79
C ALA A 297 -1.08 13.04 6.88
N PRO A 298 0.22 13.07 6.48
CA PRO A 298 0.76 13.37 5.16
C PRO A 298 0.67 12.25 4.13
N SER A 299 0.05 11.10 4.48
CA SER A 299 -0.36 10.15 3.45
C SER A 299 -1.55 10.68 2.65
N SER A 300 -1.43 10.66 1.34
CA SER A 300 -2.55 10.95 0.44
C SER A 300 -3.45 9.72 0.24
N GLY A 301 -2.93 8.53 0.55
CA GLY A 301 -3.55 7.27 0.16
C GLY A 301 -4.94 7.08 0.75
N GLY A 302 -5.10 7.26 2.05
CA GLY A 302 -6.38 7.02 2.70
C GLY A 302 -7.48 7.98 2.24
N THR A 303 -7.18 9.27 2.17
CA THR A 303 -8.12 10.28 1.68
C THR A 303 -8.62 9.94 0.27
N HIS A 304 -7.71 9.55 -0.64
CA HIS A 304 -8.09 9.32 -2.04
C HIS A 304 -8.68 7.93 -2.28
N VAL A 305 -8.34 6.91 -1.50
CA VAL A 305 -9.08 5.64 -1.52
C VAL A 305 -10.55 5.87 -1.16
N ILE A 306 -10.82 6.58 -0.06
CA ILE A 306 -12.19 6.89 0.38
C ILE A 306 -12.90 7.80 -0.65
N GLN A 307 -12.23 8.81 -1.18
CA GLN A 307 -12.79 9.70 -2.20
C GLN A 307 -13.22 8.92 -3.45
N MET A 308 -12.35 8.04 -3.98
CA MET A 308 -12.68 7.21 -5.14
C MET A 308 -13.85 6.28 -4.84
N LEU A 309 -13.85 5.58 -3.71
CA LEU A 309 -14.96 4.72 -3.30
C LEU A 309 -16.27 5.51 -3.22
N ASN A 310 -16.26 6.73 -2.68
CA ASN A 310 -17.42 7.60 -2.62
C ASN A 310 -17.92 8.04 -4.01
N ILE A 311 -17.03 8.26 -4.99
CA ILE A 311 -17.41 8.53 -6.38
C ILE A 311 -18.06 7.28 -6.99
N LEU A 312 -17.41 6.12 -6.83
CA LEU A 312 -17.82 4.84 -7.39
C LEU A 312 -19.16 4.33 -6.83
N GLU A 313 -19.49 4.67 -5.58
CA GLU A 313 -20.76 4.29 -4.95
C GLU A 313 -22.00 4.85 -5.66
N ASN A 314 -21.84 5.87 -6.52
CA ASN A 314 -22.94 6.43 -7.33
C ASN A 314 -23.27 5.60 -8.59
N PHE A 315 -22.58 4.48 -8.83
CA PHE A 315 -22.76 3.62 -10.00
C PHE A 315 -23.07 2.17 -9.58
N SER A 316 -23.84 1.44 -10.38
CA SER A 316 -24.16 0.01 -10.18
C SER A 316 -23.04 -0.86 -10.78
N LEU A 317 -21.82 -0.79 -10.23
CA LEU A 317 -20.66 -1.48 -10.82
C LEU A 317 -20.80 -3.00 -10.79
N ALA A 318 -21.44 -3.57 -9.75
CA ALA A 318 -21.69 -5.00 -9.66
C ALA A 318 -22.50 -5.54 -10.87
N GLU A 319 -23.46 -4.75 -11.37
CA GLU A 319 -24.24 -5.12 -12.54
C GLU A 319 -23.43 -5.05 -13.86
N MET A 320 -22.39 -4.22 -13.90
CA MET A 320 -21.52 -4.08 -15.07
C MET A 320 -20.49 -5.21 -15.15
N GLY A 321 -20.09 -5.76 -14.01
CA GLY A 321 -19.03 -6.75 -13.87
C GLY A 321 -17.61 -6.14 -13.77
N PRO A 322 -16.68 -6.83 -13.08
CA PRO A 322 -15.40 -6.24 -12.62
C PRO A 322 -14.45 -5.81 -13.75
N GLU A 323 -14.43 -6.52 -14.87
CA GLU A 323 -13.51 -6.27 -16.00
C GLU A 323 -14.22 -5.74 -17.24
N SER A 324 -15.49 -5.30 -17.11
CA SER A 324 -16.20 -4.69 -18.21
C SER A 324 -15.61 -3.32 -18.58
N ALA A 325 -15.69 -2.95 -19.84
CA ALA A 325 -15.20 -1.63 -20.28
C ALA A 325 -15.91 -0.49 -19.56
N ASP A 326 -17.20 -0.63 -19.28
CA ASP A 326 -18.00 0.40 -18.60
C ASP A 326 -17.55 0.57 -17.13
N ALA A 327 -17.31 -0.53 -16.40
CA ALA A 327 -16.80 -0.46 -15.02
C ALA A 327 -15.37 0.12 -14.99
N LEU A 328 -14.46 -0.37 -15.84
CA LEU A 328 -13.08 0.11 -15.90
C LEU A 328 -12.99 1.59 -16.31
N HIS A 329 -13.88 2.03 -17.21
CA HIS A 329 -14.00 3.43 -17.60
C HIS A 329 -14.35 4.31 -16.38
N ILE A 330 -15.40 3.96 -15.64
CA ILE A 330 -15.82 4.73 -14.44
C ILE A 330 -14.72 4.74 -13.39
N ILE A 331 -14.06 3.60 -13.15
CA ILE A 331 -12.95 3.48 -12.21
C ILE A 331 -11.79 4.42 -12.61
N ALA A 332 -11.42 4.47 -13.89
CA ALA A 332 -10.39 5.36 -14.39
C ALA A 332 -10.77 6.84 -14.26
N GLU A 333 -12.01 7.20 -14.55
CA GLU A 333 -12.50 8.57 -14.37
C GLU A 333 -12.48 9.00 -12.89
N ALA A 334 -12.89 8.13 -11.96
CA ALA A 334 -12.80 8.38 -10.53
C ALA A 334 -11.35 8.59 -10.08
N MET A 335 -10.41 7.81 -10.62
CA MET A 335 -8.97 8.00 -10.38
C MET A 335 -8.51 9.37 -10.85
N LYS A 336 -8.86 9.81 -12.08
CA LYS A 336 -8.46 11.13 -12.61
C LYS A 336 -8.82 12.27 -11.66
N PHE A 337 -10.07 12.32 -11.20
CA PHE A 337 -10.53 13.35 -10.25
C PHE A 337 -9.75 13.32 -8.94
N SER A 338 -9.56 12.14 -8.37
CA SER A 338 -8.86 11.99 -7.09
C SER A 338 -7.39 12.37 -7.18
N TYR A 339 -6.69 11.99 -8.24
CA TYR A 339 -5.29 12.38 -8.43
C TYR A 339 -5.12 13.86 -8.77
N ALA A 340 -6.09 14.49 -9.43
CA ALA A 340 -6.11 15.92 -9.62
C ALA A 340 -6.21 16.67 -8.28
N ASP A 341 -7.10 16.24 -7.39
CA ASP A 341 -7.23 16.83 -6.05
C ASP A 341 -5.96 16.59 -5.20
N ARG A 342 -5.37 15.38 -5.28
CA ARG A 342 -4.12 15.04 -4.62
C ARG A 342 -3.02 16.05 -4.94
N SER A 343 -2.86 16.40 -6.21
CA SER A 343 -1.81 17.30 -6.68
C SER A 343 -1.88 18.70 -6.09
N LYS A 344 -3.05 19.11 -5.60
CA LYS A 344 -3.30 20.48 -5.10
C LYS A 344 -3.35 20.58 -3.59
N TYR A 345 -4.00 19.61 -2.93
CA TYR A 345 -4.46 19.82 -1.57
C TYR A 345 -3.60 19.12 -0.51
N LEU A 346 -2.78 18.11 -0.90
CA LEU A 346 -2.03 17.32 0.06
C LEU A 346 -0.72 17.98 0.50
N GLY A 347 -0.42 17.78 1.77
CA GLY A 347 0.78 18.27 2.45
C GLY A 347 0.88 17.67 3.85
N ASP A 348 1.92 18.06 4.58
CA ASP A 348 2.08 17.73 6.00
C ASP A 348 1.06 18.56 6.82
N PRO A 349 0.09 17.92 7.50
CA PRO A 349 -0.98 18.63 8.22
C PRO A 349 -0.47 19.44 9.41
N ASP A 350 0.75 19.18 9.89
CA ASP A 350 1.37 19.96 10.96
C ASP A 350 1.92 21.30 10.44
N PHE A 351 1.97 21.51 9.11
CA PHE A 351 2.48 22.71 8.46
C PHE A 351 1.46 23.41 7.53
N VAL A 352 0.47 22.68 7.02
CA VAL A 352 -0.52 23.20 6.08
C VAL A 352 -1.91 22.62 6.36
N GLU A 353 -2.95 23.36 6.04
CA GLU A 353 -4.32 22.86 6.12
C GLU A 353 -4.60 21.92 4.95
N VAL A 354 -5.02 20.69 5.28
CA VAL A 354 -5.45 19.68 4.31
C VAL A 354 -6.96 19.50 4.43
N PRO A 355 -7.77 19.82 3.41
CA PRO A 355 -9.24 19.79 3.50
C PRO A 355 -9.80 18.36 3.40
N THR A 356 -9.35 17.46 4.26
CA THR A 356 -9.65 16.02 4.21
C THR A 356 -11.16 15.75 4.21
N GLU A 357 -11.91 16.36 5.14
CA GLU A 357 -13.36 16.14 5.25
C GLU A 357 -14.12 16.56 3.98
N ALA A 358 -13.72 17.66 3.36
CA ALA A 358 -14.32 18.11 2.10
C ALA A 358 -14.03 17.13 0.96
N LEU A 359 -12.78 16.65 0.85
CA LEU A 359 -12.35 15.71 -0.19
C LEU A 359 -13.08 14.36 -0.11
N ILE A 360 -13.35 13.86 1.10
CA ILE A 360 -14.04 12.58 1.31
C ILE A 360 -15.56 12.72 1.46
N SER A 361 -16.12 13.92 1.32
CA SER A 361 -17.57 14.10 1.48
C SER A 361 -18.35 13.40 0.36
N LYS A 362 -19.47 12.76 0.72
CA LYS A 362 -20.39 12.11 -0.26
C LYS A 362 -20.99 13.14 -1.23
N ASP A 363 -21.20 14.37 -0.78
CA ASP A 363 -21.76 15.44 -1.61
C ASP A 363 -20.77 15.88 -2.69
N TYR A 364 -19.51 16.05 -2.32
CA TYR A 364 -18.43 16.33 -3.28
C TYR A 364 -18.29 15.20 -4.29
N ALA A 365 -18.27 13.95 -3.80
CA ALA A 365 -18.17 12.78 -4.65
C ALA A 365 -19.35 12.66 -5.65
N ARG A 366 -20.60 12.98 -5.24
CA ARG A 366 -21.74 13.03 -6.17
C ARG A 366 -21.56 14.10 -7.25
N GLY A 367 -20.99 15.25 -6.87
CA GLY A 367 -20.66 16.30 -7.84
C GLY A 367 -19.60 15.87 -8.86
N LEU A 368 -18.62 15.06 -8.46
CA LEU A 368 -17.61 14.50 -9.36
C LEU A 368 -18.20 13.36 -10.21
N ALA A 369 -18.98 12.47 -9.63
CA ALA A 369 -19.65 11.38 -10.34
C ALA A 369 -20.57 11.91 -11.46
N ALA A 370 -21.27 13.03 -11.23
CA ALA A 370 -22.14 13.66 -12.23
C ALA A 370 -21.38 14.20 -13.46
N LYS A 371 -20.06 14.34 -13.38
CA LYS A 371 -19.21 14.76 -14.51
C LYS A 371 -18.75 13.58 -15.39
N ILE A 372 -18.84 12.36 -14.88
CA ILE A 372 -18.43 11.14 -15.61
C ILE A 372 -19.47 10.84 -16.69
N SER A 373 -19.02 10.81 -17.95
CA SER A 373 -19.85 10.49 -19.11
C SER A 373 -19.66 9.02 -19.47
N MET A 374 -20.71 8.23 -19.56
CA MET A 374 -20.65 6.83 -19.99
C MET A 374 -20.23 6.63 -21.45
N ASN A 375 -20.15 7.71 -22.23
CA ASN A 375 -19.93 7.64 -23.67
C ASN A 375 -18.58 8.17 -24.13
N ARG A 376 -17.81 8.80 -23.24
CA ARG A 376 -16.47 9.30 -23.54
C ARG A 376 -15.63 9.50 -22.28
N ALA A 377 -14.34 9.25 -22.40
CA ALA A 377 -13.36 9.63 -21.39
C ALA A 377 -13.24 11.17 -21.32
N LEU A 378 -13.17 11.72 -20.12
CA LEU A 378 -12.93 13.14 -19.92
C LEU A 378 -11.43 13.42 -20.06
N PRO A 379 -10.98 14.28 -20.99
CA PRO A 379 -9.56 14.62 -21.10
C PRO A 379 -9.03 15.20 -19.79
N SER A 380 -7.83 14.78 -19.37
CA SER A 380 -7.24 15.24 -18.11
C SER A 380 -7.01 16.75 -18.06
N ASP A 381 -6.90 17.44 -19.20
CA ASP A 381 -6.80 18.90 -19.29
C ASP A 381 -8.13 19.62 -18.99
N GLU A 382 -9.27 18.93 -19.12
CA GLU A 382 -10.58 19.44 -18.72
C GLU A 382 -10.84 19.26 -17.22
N ILE A 383 -9.98 18.51 -16.52
CA ILE A 383 -10.03 18.28 -15.06
C ILE A 383 -9.05 19.26 -14.39
N ALA A 384 -9.55 20.28 -13.71
CA ALA A 384 -8.69 21.13 -12.88
C ALA A 384 -8.48 20.50 -11.50
N PRO A 385 -7.28 20.65 -10.88
CA PRO A 385 -6.21 21.58 -11.19
C PRO A 385 -4.90 20.95 -11.67
N GLY A 386 -4.14 21.65 -12.52
CA GLY A 386 -2.68 21.71 -12.62
C GLY A 386 -1.94 20.76 -13.54
N ASN A 387 -0.78 21.13 -14.03
CA ASN A 387 -0.05 20.59 -15.18
C ASN A 387 1.27 19.89 -14.83
N LEU A 388 1.63 18.83 -15.39
CA LEU A 388 2.50 17.94 -16.21
C LEU A 388 3.69 17.25 -15.52
N ALA A 389 4.03 16.12 -15.78
CA ALA A 389 4.41 14.78 -16.29
C ALA A 389 5.91 14.41 -15.94
N ILE A 390 6.39 13.23 -15.67
CA ILE A 390 6.56 11.84 -16.12
C ILE A 390 7.69 11.12 -15.37
N TYR A 391 7.53 9.81 -15.07
CA TYR A 391 8.39 8.66 -14.76
C TYR A 391 8.47 8.18 -13.31
N GLU A 392 8.09 6.88 -13.13
CA GLU A 392 7.92 6.18 -11.85
C GLU A 392 9.05 5.22 -11.51
N SER A 393 9.21 4.97 -10.19
CA SER A 393 9.91 3.84 -9.60
C SER A 393 9.05 3.21 -8.49
N ASP A 394 8.96 1.85 -8.43
CA ASP A 394 7.92 1.09 -7.73
C ASP A 394 8.40 0.39 -6.45
N GLU A 395 9.09 1.05 -5.49
CA GLU A 395 9.71 0.34 -4.38
C GLU A 395 9.24 0.78 -2.99
N THR A 396 8.37 -0.03 -2.41
CA THR A 396 7.82 0.04 -1.04
C THR A 396 7.52 -1.38 -0.62
N THR A 397 7.28 -1.64 0.66
CA THR A 397 6.73 -2.93 1.11
C THR A 397 5.52 -2.72 2.00
N HIS A 398 4.64 -3.70 2.03
CA HIS A 398 3.49 -3.78 2.92
C HIS A 398 3.41 -5.15 3.57
N TYR A 399 2.85 -5.18 4.79
CA TYR A 399 2.42 -6.43 5.44
C TYR A 399 1.19 -6.21 6.30
N SER A 400 0.41 -7.28 6.49
CA SER A 400 -0.77 -7.32 7.35
C SER A 400 -0.70 -8.51 8.30
N VAL A 401 -1.12 -8.30 9.56
CA VAL A 401 -1.16 -9.31 10.63
C VAL A 401 -2.49 -9.21 11.36
N VAL A 402 -3.03 -10.34 11.77
CA VAL A 402 -4.19 -10.43 12.68
C VAL A 402 -3.97 -11.58 13.67
N ASP A 403 -4.35 -11.39 14.95
CA ASP A 403 -4.31 -12.41 15.99
C ASP A 403 -5.70 -12.95 16.34
N ALA A 404 -5.72 -13.93 17.28
CA ALA A 404 -6.95 -14.59 17.74
C ALA A 404 -7.92 -13.63 18.44
N GLU A 405 -7.42 -12.63 19.13
CA GLU A 405 -8.17 -11.63 19.87
C GLU A 405 -8.82 -10.60 18.94
N GLY A 406 -8.32 -10.51 17.69
CA GLY A 406 -8.78 -9.58 16.66
C GLY A 406 -7.97 -8.29 16.59
N ASN A 407 -6.83 -8.20 17.27
CA ASN A 407 -5.89 -7.11 17.00
C ASN A 407 -5.39 -7.23 15.56
N MET A 408 -5.27 -6.09 14.87
CA MET A 408 -4.79 -6.04 13.50
C MET A 408 -3.70 -4.99 13.31
N VAL A 409 -2.71 -5.33 12.51
CA VAL A 409 -1.66 -4.40 12.06
C VAL A 409 -1.58 -4.42 10.56
N GLY A 410 -1.63 -3.25 9.93
CA GLY A 410 -1.28 -3.06 8.53
C GLY A 410 -0.18 -2.02 8.42
N ASN A 411 0.98 -2.38 7.92
CA ASN A 411 2.14 -1.49 7.82
C ASN A 411 2.62 -1.34 6.39
N THR A 412 2.75 -0.09 5.95
CA THR A 412 3.40 0.27 4.69
C THR A 412 4.57 1.18 4.95
N TYR A 413 5.80 0.75 4.65
CA TYR A 413 7.01 1.51 4.89
C TYR A 413 8.03 1.36 3.76
N THR A 414 9.00 2.26 3.67
CA THR A 414 9.80 2.41 2.46
C THR A 414 11.18 3.01 2.73
N LEU A 415 12.06 2.81 1.76
CA LEU A 415 13.26 3.63 1.54
C LEU A 415 13.06 4.65 0.40
N MET A 416 11.90 4.68 -0.25
CA MET A 416 11.45 5.33 -1.48
C MET A 416 11.80 4.50 -2.73
N PHE A 417 13.03 4.55 -3.25
CA PHE A 417 13.47 3.67 -4.36
C PHE A 417 14.01 2.34 -3.82
N SER A 418 14.11 1.36 -4.72
CA SER A 418 14.78 0.09 -4.43
C SER A 418 16.19 0.35 -3.89
N PHE A 419 16.47 -0.15 -2.69
CA PHE A 419 17.70 0.14 -1.93
C PHE A 419 17.91 1.64 -1.61
N GLY A 420 16.86 2.43 -1.53
CA GLY A 420 16.88 3.84 -1.11
C GLY A 420 17.91 4.70 -1.85
N SER A 421 18.71 5.42 -1.10
CA SER A 421 19.82 6.22 -1.64
C SER A 421 20.99 5.38 -2.17
N GLY A 422 21.02 4.07 -1.86
CA GLY A 422 22.18 3.20 -2.10
C GLY A 422 23.31 3.36 -1.08
N VAL A 423 23.13 4.27 -0.11
CA VAL A 423 24.10 4.54 0.95
C VAL A 423 23.86 3.59 2.12
N VAL A 424 24.88 2.83 2.48
CA VAL A 424 24.93 2.06 3.74
C VAL A 424 25.86 2.80 4.70
N ILE A 425 25.38 3.08 5.90
CA ILE A 425 26.19 3.71 6.96
C ILE A 425 27.27 2.73 7.43
N GLU A 426 28.52 3.15 7.39
CA GLU A 426 29.67 2.29 7.66
C GLU A 426 29.62 1.64 9.06
N GLY A 427 29.82 0.32 9.10
CA GLY A 427 29.83 -0.49 10.32
C GLY A 427 28.50 -0.56 11.07
N THR A 428 27.37 -0.30 10.37
CA THR A 428 26.01 -0.43 10.94
C THR A 428 25.11 -1.34 10.13
N GLY A 429 25.41 -1.54 8.84
CA GLY A 429 24.55 -2.24 7.93
C GLY A 429 23.22 -1.52 7.64
N ILE A 430 23.02 -0.28 8.08
CA ILE A 430 21.81 0.53 7.85
C ILE A 430 21.85 1.07 6.42
N LEU A 431 20.86 0.69 5.62
CA LEU A 431 20.63 1.27 4.30
C LEU A 431 19.72 2.49 4.43
N MET A 432 20.17 3.65 3.95
CA MET A 432 19.48 4.93 4.09
C MET A 432 18.44 5.16 3.00
N ASN A 433 17.35 5.79 3.41
CA ASN A 433 16.29 6.23 2.53
C ASN A 433 16.76 7.37 1.59
N ASN A 434 15.97 7.64 0.55
CA ASN A 434 16.07 8.84 -0.28
C ASN A 434 14.76 9.62 -0.34
N ASN A 435 14.03 9.65 0.78
CA ASN A 435 12.69 10.21 0.89
C ASN A 435 12.63 11.74 0.82
N MET A 436 13.76 12.45 0.83
CA MET A 436 13.80 13.86 0.44
C MET A 436 13.27 14.07 -0.98
N GLY A 437 13.36 13.05 -1.84
CA GLY A 437 12.82 13.03 -3.19
C GLY A 437 11.28 13.00 -3.28
N ASN A 438 10.57 12.83 -2.17
CA ASN A 438 9.11 12.95 -2.13
C ASN A 438 8.61 14.38 -1.89
N PHE A 439 9.50 15.31 -1.56
CA PHE A 439 9.14 16.73 -1.52
C PHE A 439 8.99 17.32 -2.92
N THR A 440 8.17 18.34 -3.02
CA THR A 440 8.08 19.18 -4.21
C THR A 440 9.30 20.10 -4.26
N LEU A 441 10.11 19.98 -5.30
CA LEU A 441 11.22 20.89 -5.56
C LEU A 441 10.71 22.25 -6.00
N ARG A 442 9.78 22.25 -6.95
CA ARG A 442 9.08 23.41 -7.50
C ARG A 442 7.77 22.92 -8.10
N SER A 443 6.72 23.72 -8.07
CA SER A 443 5.37 23.28 -8.48
C SER A 443 5.25 22.90 -9.97
N ASP A 444 6.19 23.31 -10.81
CA ASP A 444 6.29 22.93 -12.22
C ASP A 444 7.21 21.72 -12.48
N ILE A 445 7.87 21.18 -11.44
CA ILE A 445 8.70 19.99 -11.51
C ILE A 445 7.96 18.85 -10.81
N PRO A 446 7.66 17.73 -11.51
CA PRO A 446 7.07 16.55 -10.87
C PRO A 446 8.06 15.89 -9.90
N ASP A 447 7.52 15.21 -8.88
CA ASP A 447 8.33 14.40 -7.99
C ASP A 447 8.91 13.16 -8.71
N ALA A 448 9.62 12.34 -7.98
CA ALA A 448 10.25 11.16 -8.53
C ALA A 448 9.26 10.09 -9.03
N PHE A 449 7.99 10.19 -8.69
CA PHE A 449 6.90 9.30 -9.15
C PHE A 449 6.06 9.92 -10.29
N GLY A 450 6.47 11.07 -10.82
CA GLY A 450 5.73 11.78 -11.86
C GLY A 450 4.46 12.46 -11.35
N LEU A 451 4.26 12.53 -10.04
CA LEU A 451 3.15 13.23 -9.44
C LEU A 451 3.47 14.71 -9.34
N MET A 452 2.53 15.52 -9.82
CA MET A 452 2.62 16.96 -9.62
C MET A 452 2.53 17.28 -8.15
N GLY A 453 3.49 18.04 -7.67
CA GLY A 453 3.50 18.56 -6.32
C GLY A 453 2.81 19.91 -6.22
N SER A 454 2.51 20.31 -5.00
CA SER A 454 1.99 21.64 -4.69
C SER A 454 2.96 22.39 -3.78
N GLU A 455 2.73 23.67 -3.60
CA GLU A 455 3.41 24.48 -2.59
C GLU A 455 3.21 23.92 -1.16
N ASN A 456 2.15 23.13 -0.98
CA ASN A 456 1.87 22.44 0.27
C ASN A 456 2.87 21.32 0.60
N ASN A 457 3.73 20.90 -0.32
CA ASN A 457 4.74 19.85 -0.11
C ASN A 457 6.18 20.32 -0.43
N LEU A 458 6.45 21.63 -0.42
CA LEU A 458 7.81 22.16 -0.59
C LEU A 458 8.74 21.74 0.55
N ILE A 459 10.03 21.61 0.28
CA ILE A 459 11.04 21.28 1.29
C ILE A 459 11.07 22.34 2.38
N ARG A 460 10.91 21.92 3.63
CA ARG A 460 11.09 22.75 4.83
C ARG A 460 11.70 21.93 5.96
N PRO A 461 12.50 22.54 6.85
CA PRO A 461 13.02 21.85 8.02
C PRO A 461 11.94 21.12 8.83
N ASN A 462 12.25 19.92 9.30
CA ASN A 462 11.40 19.07 10.16
C ASN A 462 10.06 18.63 9.56
N ARG A 463 9.79 18.94 8.30
CA ARG A 463 8.57 18.58 7.61
C ARG A 463 8.60 17.11 7.14
N ARG A 464 7.44 16.46 7.16
CA ARG A 464 7.23 15.14 6.55
C ARG A 464 6.82 15.28 5.09
N PRO A 465 7.45 14.57 4.14
CA PRO A 465 7.02 14.62 2.75
C PRO A 465 5.71 13.85 2.54
N VAL A 466 4.89 14.33 1.59
CA VAL A 466 3.69 13.61 1.15
C VAL A 466 4.05 12.20 0.68
N SER A 467 3.15 11.26 0.93
CA SER A 467 3.29 9.86 0.53
C SER A 467 1.97 9.32 -0.02
N SER A 468 2.04 8.22 -0.78
CA SER A 468 0.87 7.42 -1.18
C SER A 468 0.68 6.17 -0.31
N MET A 469 1.63 5.85 0.58
CA MET A 469 1.56 4.69 1.46
C MET A 469 0.35 4.77 2.37
N SER A 470 -0.55 3.79 2.27
CA SER A 470 -1.76 3.73 3.10
C SER A 470 -2.20 2.30 3.30
N PRO A 471 -1.99 1.72 4.49
CA PRO A 471 -2.79 0.58 4.90
C PRO A 471 -4.27 0.99 4.94
N VAL A 472 -5.15 0.01 4.64
CA VAL A 472 -6.61 0.19 4.62
C VAL A 472 -7.24 -0.92 5.45
N MET A 473 -8.14 -0.54 6.36
CA MET A 473 -8.93 -1.45 7.17
C MET A 473 -10.40 -1.31 6.81
N VAL A 474 -11.08 -2.45 6.65
CA VAL A 474 -12.53 -2.52 6.47
C VAL A 474 -13.15 -3.12 7.72
N SER A 475 -14.25 -2.54 8.18
CA SER A 475 -15.04 -3.05 9.32
C SER A 475 -16.50 -3.28 8.91
N ARG A 476 -17.13 -4.27 9.54
CA ARG A 476 -18.56 -4.56 9.46
C ARG A 476 -19.14 -4.50 10.89
N ASP A 477 -20.18 -3.72 11.08
CA ASP A 477 -20.83 -3.57 12.41
C ASP A 477 -19.84 -3.18 13.52
N GLY A 478 -18.89 -2.30 13.19
CA GLY A 478 -17.84 -1.82 14.10
C GLY A 478 -16.72 -2.84 14.39
N GLN A 479 -16.73 -4.01 13.75
CA GLN A 479 -15.69 -5.02 13.90
C GLN A 479 -14.80 -5.07 12.66
N PRO A 480 -13.47 -4.97 12.80
CA PRO A 480 -12.54 -5.15 11.69
C PRO A 480 -12.65 -6.54 11.08
N ILE A 481 -12.76 -6.57 9.75
CA ILE A 481 -12.85 -7.83 8.99
C ILE A 481 -11.72 -7.99 7.99
N LEU A 482 -11.12 -6.88 7.53
CA LEU A 482 -10.06 -6.94 6.52
C LEU A 482 -9.01 -5.86 6.79
N MET A 483 -7.74 -6.23 6.65
CA MET A 483 -6.58 -5.33 6.60
C MET A 483 -5.81 -5.60 5.33
N THR A 484 -5.53 -4.56 4.56
CA THR A 484 -4.82 -4.68 3.27
C THR A 484 -3.94 -3.47 3.00
N GLY A 485 -2.99 -3.66 2.10
CA GLY A 485 -2.17 -2.60 1.56
C GLY A 485 -1.19 -3.11 0.52
N SER A 486 -0.52 -2.19 -0.14
CA SER A 486 0.34 -2.48 -1.29
C SER A 486 1.55 -1.56 -1.33
N PRO A 487 2.69 -1.98 -1.90
CA PRO A 487 3.69 -1.10 -2.49
C PRO A 487 3.22 -0.60 -3.86
N GLY A 488 4.00 0.30 -4.49
CA GLY A 488 3.78 0.69 -5.88
C GLY A 488 3.74 2.21 -6.11
N GLY A 489 4.40 3.03 -5.29
CA GLY A 489 4.43 4.48 -5.45
C GLY A 489 3.02 5.07 -5.52
N SER A 490 2.71 5.83 -6.58
CA SER A 490 1.35 6.37 -6.81
C SER A 490 0.28 5.27 -6.92
N LYS A 491 0.63 4.09 -7.44
CA LYS A 491 -0.29 2.96 -7.66
C LYS A 491 -0.76 2.27 -6.38
N ILE A 492 -0.16 2.56 -5.23
CA ILE A 492 -0.64 2.10 -3.92
C ILE A 492 -2.12 2.43 -3.73
N ILE A 493 -2.49 3.66 -4.07
CA ILE A 493 -3.86 4.18 -3.89
C ILE A 493 -4.86 3.40 -4.74
N SER A 494 -4.54 3.25 -6.04
CA SER A 494 -5.42 2.52 -6.98
C SER A 494 -5.47 1.02 -6.71
N ALA A 495 -4.36 0.40 -6.28
CA ALA A 495 -4.34 -1.02 -5.93
C ALA A 495 -5.19 -1.31 -4.68
N ASN A 496 -5.06 -0.50 -3.63
CA ASN A 496 -5.86 -0.64 -2.42
C ASN A 496 -7.35 -0.38 -2.67
N MET A 497 -7.68 0.65 -3.46
CA MET A 497 -9.06 0.93 -3.85
C MET A 497 -9.68 -0.24 -4.62
N GLN A 498 -8.97 -0.78 -5.63
CA GLN A 498 -9.47 -1.92 -6.41
C GLN A 498 -9.59 -3.19 -5.56
N MET A 499 -8.69 -3.41 -4.58
CA MET A 499 -8.83 -4.52 -3.63
C MET A 499 -10.13 -4.42 -2.84
N VAL A 500 -10.40 -3.26 -2.24
CA VAL A 500 -11.64 -3.01 -1.48
C VAL A 500 -12.86 -3.16 -2.39
N LEU A 501 -12.81 -2.59 -3.60
CA LEU A 501 -13.88 -2.68 -4.58
C LEU A 501 -14.16 -4.14 -5.00
N ASN A 502 -13.12 -4.92 -5.29
CA ASN A 502 -13.24 -6.31 -5.71
C ASN A 502 -13.90 -7.17 -4.63
N VAL A 503 -13.54 -6.95 -3.36
CA VAL A 503 -14.15 -7.69 -2.25
C VAL A 503 -15.57 -7.22 -1.96
N LEU A 504 -15.79 -5.90 -1.83
CA LEU A 504 -17.06 -5.38 -1.32
C LEU A 504 -18.14 -5.17 -2.38
N GLU A 505 -17.77 -4.83 -3.62
CA GLU A 505 -18.72 -4.57 -4.71
C GLU A 505 -18.92 -5.82 -5.59
N PHE A 506 -17.81 -6.50 -5.93
CA PHE A 506 -17.86 -7.65 -6.86
C PHE A 506 -17.91 -9.00 -6.14
N GLY A 507 -17.84 -9.03 -4.80
CA GLY A 507 -17.98 -10.24 -3.99
C GLY A 507 -16.85 -11.26 -4.18
N MET A 508 -15.68 -10.83 -4.65
CA MET A 508 -14.52 -11.73 -4.81
C MET A 508 -13.94 -12.12 -3.46
N ASN A 509 -13.47 -13.37 -3.31
CA ASN A 509 -12.60 -13.71 -2.20
C ASN A 509 -11.27 -12.93 -2.28
N ILE A 510 -10.54 -12.81 -1.15
CA ILE A 510 -9.34 -11.97 -1.10
C ILE A 510 -8.19 -12.43 -2.02
N ALA A 511 -8.16 -13.71 -2.42
CA ALA A 511 -7.16 -14.22 -3.34
C ALA A 511 -7.48 -13.82 -4.78
N ASP A 512 -8.72 -14.04 -5.24
CA ASP A 512 -9.16 -13.61 -6.58
C ASP A 512 -9.12 -12.07 -6.68
N ALA A 513 -9.55 -11.35 -5.65
CA ALA A 513 -9.48 -9.89 -5.60
C ALA A 513 -8.05 -9.36 -5.75
N ALA A 514 -7.06 -10.04 -5.14
CA ALA A 514 -5.66 -9.65 -5.20
C ALA A 514 -5.01 -9.96 -6.56
N VAL A 515 -5.40 -11.04 -7.24
CA VAL A 515 -4.81 -11.42 -8.54
C VAL A 515 -5.55 -10.81 -9.74
N ALA A 516 -6.75 -10.26 -9.56
CA ALA A 516 -7.52 -9.60 -10.62
C ALA A 516 -6.66 -8.55 -11.35
N PRO A 517 -6.76 -8.46 -12.69
CA PRO A 517 -6.03 -7.46 -13.45
C PRO A 517 -6.37 -6.04 -13.01
N ARG A 518 -5.36 -5.22 -12.84
CA ARG A 518 -5.49 -3.83 -12.35
C ARG A 518 -5.35 -2.82 -13.45
N ILE A 519 -6.00 -1.68 -13.24
CA ILE A 519 -5.80 -0.46 -13.99
C ILE A 519 -5.26 0.64 -13.08
N HIS A 520 -4.60 1.63 -13.69
CA HIS A 520 -4.15 2.83 -13.00
C HIS A 520 -4.26 4.05 -13.90
N HIS A 521 -4.74 5.16 -13.33
CA HIS A 521 -4.73 6.47 -13.97
C HIS A 521 -4.42 7.53 -12.93
N GLN A 522 -3.32 8.26 -13.08
CA GLN A 522 -2.91 9.26 -12.09
C GLN A 522 -3.19 10.71 -12.55
N TRP A 523 -4.23 10.91 -13.39
CA TRP A 523 -4.64 12.16 -14.00
C TRP A 523 -3.64 12.65 -15.05
N LYS A 524 -2.40 12.91 -14.69
CA LYS A 524 -1.31 13.31 -15.61
C LYS A 524 -0.12 12.37 -15.42
N PRO A 525 0.47 11.85 -16.51
CA PRO A 525 -0.02 12.00 -17.91
C PRO A 525 -1.42 11.43 -18.11
N ASP A 526 -2.14 11.87 -19.15
CA ASP A 526 -3.49 11.38 -19.51
C ASP A 526 -3.40 9.99 -20.19
N VAL A 527 -3.00 9.00 -19.42
CA VAL A 527 -2.78 7.62 -19.86
C VAL A 527 -3.31 6.67 -18.80
N MET A 528 -4.15 5.73 -19.24
CA MET A 528 -4.57 4.60 -18.43
C MET A 528 -3.56 3.47 -18.60
N GLU A 529 -2.86 3.11 -17.53
CA GLU A 529 -2.07 1.90 -17.48
C GLU A 529 -2.97 0.70 -17.17
N ILE A 530 -2.78 -0.40 -17.88
CA ILE A 530 -3.53 -1.64 -17.68
C ILE A 530 -2.58 -2.84 -17.61
N GLU A 531 -2.94 -3.85 -16.83
CA GLU A 531 -2.24 -5.14 -16.82
C GLU A 531 -2.69 -6.04 -17.98
N SER A 532 -1.82 -6.97 -18.35
CA SER A 532 -2.18 -8.10 -19.19
C SER A 532 -3.23 -8.97 -18.48
N GLY A 533 -4.22 -9.45 -19.18
CA GLY A 533 -5.34 -10.25 -18.62
C GLY A 533 -6.69 -9.62 -18.92
N ILE A 534 -6.77 -8.30 -19.06
CA ILE A 534 -7.99 -7.63 -19.53
C ILE A 534 -8.25 -8.00 -20.99
N SER A 535 -9.52 -8.38 -21.29
CA SER A 535 -9.93 -8.81 -22.62
C SER A 535 -9.58 -7.77 -23.69
N PRO A 536 -9.04 -8.18 -24.86
CA PRO A 536 -8.84 -7.27 -26.00
C PRO A 536 -10.09 -6.50 -26.42
N ASP A 537 -11.28 -7.09 -26.31
CA ASP A 537 -12.53 -6.42 -26.62
C ASP A 537 -12.82 -5.29 -25.64
N THR A 538 -12.57 -5.52 -24.34
CA THR A 538 -12.64 -4.47 -23.29
C THR A 538 -11.66 -3.34 -23.60
N VAL A 539 -10.42 -3.67 -23.97
CA VAL A 539 -9.39 -2.66 -24.32
C VAL A 539 -9.83 -1.85 -25.53
N THR A 540 -10.33 -2.50 -26.57
CA THR A 540 -10.84 -1.81 -27.79
C THR A 540 -11.96 -0.83 -27.43
N ARG A 541 -12.91 -1.27 -26.59
CA ARG A 541 -14.00 -0.41 -26.12
C ARG A 541 -13.52 0.78 -25.30
N LEU A 542 -12.50 0.62 -24.45
CA LEU A 542 -11.89 1.73 -23.69
C LEU A 542 -11.22 2.75 -24.63
N ILE A 543 -10.54 2.27 -25.68
CA ILE A 543 -9.96 3.15 -26.71
C ILE A 543 -11.05 3.90 -27.46
N ASP A 544 -12.15 3.25 -27.84
CA ASP A 544 -13.30 3.88 -28.48
C ASP A 544 -13.96 4.95 -27.60
N LEU A 545 -13.93 4.78 -26.28
CA LEU A 545 -14.35 5.79 -25.31
C LEU A 545 -13.36 6.98 -25.19
N GLY A 546 -12.18 6.87 -25.79
CA GLY A 546 -11.18 7.95 -25.83
C GLY A 546 -10.05 7.83 -24.81
N HIS A 547 -9.92 6.68 -24.11
CA HIS A 547 -8.77 6.45 -23.25
C HIS A 547 -7.49 6.19 -24.06
N SER A 548 -6.40 6.83 -23.66
CA SER A 548 -5.05 6.47 -24.09
C SER A 548 -4.56 5.30 -23.22
N ILE A 549 -4.25 4.16 -23.82
CA ILE A 549 -3.90 2.93 -23.11
C ILE A 549 -2.41 2.66 -23.18
N ASN A 550 -1.80 2.32 -22.04
CA ASN A 550 -0.45 1.78 -21.94
C ASN A 550 -0.49 0.45 -21.19
N PHE A 551 0.09 -0.60 -21.79
CA PHE A 551 0.21 -1.89 -21.12
C PHE A 551 1.39 -1.86 -20.14
N SER A 552 1.11 -2.15 -18.87
CA SER A 552 2.18 -2.32 -17.89
C SER A 552 3.09 -3.47 -18.29
N GLN A 553 4.37 -3.16 -18.49
CA GLN A 553 5.36 -4.17 -18.88
C GLN A 553 5.78 -5.07 -17.72
N ARG A 554 5.45 -4.68 -16.48
CA ARG A 554 5.77 -5.42 -15.26
C ARG A 554 4.54 -5.46 -14.37
N SER A 555 3.99 -6.65 -14.16
CA SER A 555 2.88 -6.82 -13.21
C SER A 555 3.23 -6.32 -11.80
N ALA A 556 4.48 -6.48 -11.35
CA ALA A 556 4.96 -5.93 -10.08
C ALA A 556 4.84 -4.40 -9.96
N GLY A 557 4.79 -3.68 -11.08
CA GLY A 557 4.59 -2.23 -11.12
C GLY A 557 3.16 -1.77 -10.78
N MET A 558 2.17 -2.67 -10.79
CA MET A 558 0.78 -2.36 -10.46
C MET A 558 0.42 -2.66 -9.00
N GLY A 559 1.42 -2.70 -8.13
CA GLY A 559 1.27 -3.03 -6.72
C GLY A 559 1.39 -4.53 -6.45
N SER A 560 1.40 -4.89 -5.17
CA SER A 560 1.43 -6.27 -4.69
C SER A 560 0.77 -6.31 -3.32
N LEU A 561 -0.48 -6.72 -3.30
CA LEU A 561 -1.34 -6.67 -2.12
C LEU A 561 -0.95 -7.72 -1.08
N GLN A 562 -0.95 -7.33 0.18
CA GLN A 562 -0.77 -8.22 1.32
C GLN A 562 -1.99 -8.07 2.21
N THR A 563 -2.84 -9.07 2.22
CA THR A 563 -4.18 -8.97 2.81
C THR A 563 -4.41 -10.07 3.83
N VAL A 564 -4.96 -9.67 4.98
CA VAL A 564 -5.54 -10.59 5.95
C VAL A 564 -7.01 -10.27 6.16
N MET A 565 -7.80 -11.29 6.41
CA MET A 565 -9.23 -11.16 6.63
C MET A 565 -9.69 -12.09 7.75
N ARG A 566 -10.71 -11.66 8.49
CA ARG A 566 -11.36 -12.45 9.54
C ARG A 566 -12.84 -12.59 9.22
N GLU A 567 -13.34 -13.82 9.17
CA GLU A 567 -14.77 -14.12 9.03
C GLU A 567 -15.12 -15.44 9.67
N ASP A 568 -16.29 -15.51 10.32
CA ASP A 568 -16.85 -16.72 10.95
C ASP A 568 -15.89 -17.47 11.90
N GLY A 569 -15.05 -16.71 12.62
CA GLY A 569 -14.07 -17.28 13.56
C GLY A 569 -12.84 -17.89 12.91
N MET A 570 -12.66 -17.72 11.59
CA MET A 570 -11.50 -18.13 10.82
C MET A 570 -10.73 -16.90 10.33
N PHE A 571 -9.45 -17.11 10.08
CA PHE A 571 -8.55 -16.12 9.50
C PHE A 571 -8.11 -16.55 8.11
N PHE A 572 -8.12 -15.60 7.19
CA PHE A 572 -7.73 -15.81 5.80
C PHE A 572 -6.61 -14.85 5.44
N GLY A 573 -5.63 -15.31 4.67
CA GLY A 573 -4.52 -14.48 4.22
C GLY A 573 -4.15 -14.74 2.78
N PHE A 574 -3.74 -13.70 2.08
CA PHE A 574 -3.23 -13.83 0.74
C PHE A 574 -2.10 -12.84 0.48
N SER A 575 -1.01 -13.35 -0.07
CA SER A 575 0.12 -12.57 -0.56
C SER A 575 0.12 -12.59 -2.08
N ASP A 576 0.05 -11.41 -2.68
CA ASP A 576 -0.04 -11.23 -4.14
C ASP A 576 1.19 -11.78 -4.86
N PRO A 577 1.03 -12.73 -5.78
CA PRO A 577 2.14 -13.40 -6.47
C PRO A 577 2.87 -12.52 -7.49
N ARG A 578 2.44 -11.28 -7.71
CA ARG A 578 3.15 -10.34 -8.61
C ARG A 578 4.59 -10.07 -8.18
N ARG A 579 4.90 -10.29 -6.91
CA ARG A 579 6.27 -10.26 -6.40
C ARG A 579 6.67 -11.64 -5.90
N PRO A 580 7.74 -12.25 -6.45
CA PRO A 580 8.28 -13.52 -5.96
C PRO A 580 8.70 -13.40 -4.48
N GLY A 581 8.66 -14.50 -3.75
CA GLY A 581 9.06 -14.57 -2.35
C GLY A 581 8.02 -14.10 -1.35
N ALA A 582 6.87 -13.55 -1.79
CA ALA A 582 5.74 -13.19 -0.92
C ALA A 582 5.08 -14.44 -0.33
N GLY A 583 4.61 -14.36 0.92
CA GLY A 583 3.97 -15.49 1.58
C GLY A 583 2.96 -15.10 2.65
N ALA A 584 1.82 -15.83 2.68
CA ALA A 584 0.85 -15.77 3.75
C ALA A 584 0.93 -17.05 4.62
N ILE A 585 0.80 -16.88 5.94
CA ILE A 585 0.91 -17.98 6.92
C ILE A 585 -0.22 -17.89 7.92
N GLY A 586 -1.00 -18.98 8.01
CA GLY A 586 -2.00 -19.19 9.05
C GLY A 586 -1.37 -19.73 10.32
N VAL A 587 -1.86 -19.27 11.47
CA VAL A 587 -1.50 -19.78 12.80
C VAL A 587 -2.66 -20.62 13.32
N ASP A 588 -2.39 -21.85 13.77
CA ASP A 588 -3.36 -22.83 14.27
C ASP A 588 -3.22 -23.13 15.76
#